data_016c09a5e23eced3a8c1079c93cc7535
#
_entry.id   016c09a5e23eced3a8c1079c93cc7535
#
_cell.length_a   1.000
_cell.length_b   1.000
_cell.length_c   1.000
_cell.angle_alpha   90.00
_cell.angle_beta   90.00
_cell.angle_gamma   90.00
#
_symmetry.space_group_name_H-M   'P 1'
#
loop_
_entity.id
_entity.type
_entity.pdbx_description
1 polymer ?
#
loop_
_entity_poly.entity_id
_entity_poly.type
_entity_poly.pdbx_seq_one_letter_code
_entity_poly.pdbx_strand_id
1 'polypeptide(L)'
;MDPNRTYLDMFDAMKNKDLETARELALALKEWFAKGGFYPHQFTPEAMHCYIASVLRRTAGNGPEPVFSLVCRYCDAGEGIETEEEAIGEGWTEIELALALPQANFCGLCPDCCQQDQ
;
A
#
# COMPACT_ATOMS: atom_id res chain seq x y z
N MET A 1 19.32 12.93 -2.15
CA MET A 1 17.95 12.40 -2.25
C MET A 1 17.13 12.84 -1.05
N ASP A 2 15.85 13.12 -1.26
CA ASP A 2 14.90 13.34 -0.17
C ASP A 2 14.06 12.04 -0.01
N PRO A 3 14.32 11.20 0.99
CA PRO A 3 13.62 9.94 1.13
C PRO A 3 12.11 10.11 1.38
N ASN A 4 11.69 11.20 2.00
CA ASN A 4 10.28 11.49 2.21
C ASN A 4 9.58 11.72 0.87
N ARG A 5 10.16 12.52 0.00
CA ARG A 5 9.63 12.80 -1.33
C ARG A 5 9.62 11.54 -2.18
N THR A 6 10.70 10.77 -2.13
CA THR A 6 10.81 9.52 -2.90
C THR A 6 9.75 8.52 -2.46
N TYR A 7 9.50 8.43 -1.15
CA TYR A 7 8.43 7.58 -0.62
C TYR A 7 7.06 8.01 -1.16
N LEU A 8 6.77 9.31 -1.14
CA LEU A 8 5.50 9.81 -1.63
C LEU A 8 5.31 9.53 -3.12
N ASP A 9 6.37 9.70 -3.91
CA ASP A 9 6.33 9.40 -5.33
C ASP A 9 6.12 7.91 -5.59
N MET A 10 6.77 7.05 -4.79
CA MET A 10 6.58 5.61 -4.85
C MET A 10 5.13 5.23 -4.55
N PHE A 11 4.55 5.82 -3.51
CA PHE A 11 3.17 5.55 -3.12
C PHE A 11 2.20 6.00 -4.22
N ASP A 12 2.42 7.19 -4.81
CA ASP A 12 1.61 7.68 -5.93
C ASP A 12 1.71 6.76 -7.14
N ALA A 13 2.92 6.28 -7.45
CA ALA A 13 3.11 5.36 -8.57
C ALA A 13 2.32 4.07 -8.36
N MET A 14 2.30 3.54 -7.14
CA MET A 14 1.51 2.36 -6.82
C MET A 14 0.01 2.62 -6.98
N LYS A 15 -0.47 3.78 -6.53
CA LYS A 15 -1.88 4.16 -6.69
C LYS A 15 -2.28 4.26 -8.14
N ASN A 16 -1.39 4.75 -8.99
CA ASN A 16 -1.64 4.94 -10.42
C ASN A 16 -1.32 3.70 -11.25
N LYS A 17 -0.95 2.60 -10.58
CA LYS A 17 -0.57 1.33 -11.23
C LYS A 17 0.65 1.47 -12.14
N ASP A 18 1.50 2.47 -11.89
CA ASP A 18 2.77 2.63 -12.58
C ASP A 18 3.82 1.80 -11.85
N LEU A 19 3.77 0.50 -12.07
CA LEU A 19 4.58 -0.46 -11.33
C LEU A 19 6.07 -0.32 -11.62
N GLU A 20 6.42 0.07 -12.84
CA GLU A 20 7.83 0.27 -13.21
C GLU A 20 8.46 1.40 -12.40
N THR A 21 7.80 2.56 -12.35
CA THR A 21 8.27 3.70 -11.58
C THR A 21 8.29 3.39 -10.09
N ALA A 22 7.24 2.73 -9.57
CA ALA A 22 7.18 2.35 -8.17
C ALA A 22 8.38 1.46 -7.79
N ARG A 23 8.71 0.49 -8.64
CA ARG A 23 9.85 -0.40 -8.41
C ARG A 23 11.17 0.36 -8.42
N GLU A 24 11.36 1.26 -9.38
CA GLU A 24 12.58 2.07 -9.44
C GLU A 24 12.78 2.91 -8.18
N LEU A 25 11.70 3.52 -7.70
CA LEU A 25 11.75 4.34 -6.49
C LEU A 25 12.00 3.49 -5.24
N ALA A 26 11.39 2.30 -5.18
CA ALA A 26 11.61 1.38 -4.07
C ALA A 26 13.07 0.91 -4.01
N LEU A 27 13.66 0.59 -5.16
CA LEU A 27 15.07 0.20 -5.24
C LEU A 27 15.99 1.36 -4.86
N ALA A 28 15.66 2.58 -5.27
CA ALA A 28 16.42 3.75 -4.90
C ALA A 28 16.40 3.99 -3.39
N LEU A 29 15.23 3.83 -2.75
CA LEU A 29 15.12 3.94 -1.29
C LEU A 29 15.90 2.84 -0.58
N LYS A 30 15.82 1.62 -1.08
CA LYS A 30 16.56 0.50 -0.50
C LYS A 30 18.06 0.78 -0.52
N GLU A 31 18.59 1.26 -1.64
CA GLU A 31 19.99 1.62 -1.75
C GLU A 31 20.37 2.78 -0.83
N TRP A 32 19.52 3.81 -0.76
CA TRP A 32 19.73 4.95 0.11
C TRP A 32 19.91 4.54 1.57
N PHE A 33 19.01 3.67 2.07
CA PHE A 33 19.09 3.21 3.45
C PHE A 33 20.27 2.25 3.67
N ALA A 34 20.62 1.45 2.66
CA ALA A 34 21.78 0.57 2.74
C ALA A 34 23.10 1.35 2.88
N LYS A 35 23.15 2.56 2.35
CA LYS A 35 24.31 3.45 2.46
C LYS A 35 24.30 4.30 3.74
N GLY A 36 23.33 4.08 4.62
CA GLY A 36 23.21 4.82 5.86
C GLY A 36 22.46 6.14 5.74
N GLY A 37 21.65 6.31 4.70
CA GLY A 37 20.82 7.50 4.55
C GLY A 37 19.78 7.64 5.65
N PHE A 38 19.36 8.88 5.91
CA PHE A 38 18.39 9.14 6.96
C PHE A 38 16.98 8.69 6.54
N TYR A 39 16.16 8.38 7.55
CA TYR A 39 14.76 7.96 7.33
C TYR A 39 13.81 9.16 7.42
N PRO A 40 12.66 9.12 6.71
CA PRO A 40 11.62 10.12 6.90
C PRO A 40 11.18 10.18 8.37
N HIS A 41 10.90 11.39 8.84
CA HIS A 41 10.57 11.60 10.26
C HIS A 41 9.29 10.90 10.71
N GLN A 42 8.33 10.73 9.82
CA GLN A 42 7.04 10.17 10.16
C GLN A 42 7.00 8.63 10.15
N PHE A 43 8.11 7.98 9.81
CA PHE A 43 8.15 6.52 9.72
C PHE A 43 9.30 5.95 10.53
N THR A 44 9.06 4.77 11.14
CA THR A 44 10.15 4.02 11.76
C THR A 44 10.95 3.30 10.67
N PRO A 45 12.22 2.96 10.94
CA PRO A 45 12.99 2.16 9.99
C PRO A 45 12.30 0.85 9.61
N GLU A 46 11.68 0.17 10.56
CA GLU A 46 10.95 -1.08 10.32
C GLU A 46 9.78 -0.86 9.35
N ALA A 47 9.02 0.22 9.54
CA ALA A 47 7.90 0.54 8.66
C ALA A 47 8.38 0.81 7.25
N MET A 48 9.46 1.58 7.08
CA MET A 48 10.00 1.87 5.76
C MET A 48 10.46 0.61 5.04
N HIS A 49 11.17 -0.28 5.74
CA HIS A 49 11.61 -1.54 5.15
C HIS A 49 10.41 -2.42 4.76
N CYS A 50 9.36 -2.42 5.57
CA CYS A 50 8.13 -3.14 5.27
C CYS A 50 7.46 -2.61 3.99
N TYR A 51 7.35 -1.29 3.85
CA TYR A 51 6.77 -0.68 2.66
C TYR A 51 7.58 -0.99 1.41
N ILE A 52 8.91 -0.86 1.49
CA ILE A 52 9.79 -1.14 0.36
C ILE A 52 9.67 -2.61 -0.06
N ALA A 53 9.71 -3.54 0.89
CA ALA A 53 9.58 -4.96 0.61
C ALA A 53 8.22 -5.28 -0.03
N SER A 54 7.16 -4.64 0.44
CA SER A 54 5.81 -4.81 -0.11
C SER A 54 5.75 -4.35 -1.56
N VAL A 55 6.30 -3.17 -1.87
CA VAL A 55 6.34 -2.66 -3.23
C VAL A 55 7.13 -3.58 -4.15
N LEU A 56 8.31 -4.03 -3.70
CA LEU A 56 9.15 -4.92 -4.50
C LEU A 56 8.45 -6.24 -4.80
N ARG A 57 7.71 -6.81 -3.83
CA ARG A 57 6.94 -8.02 -4.06
C ARG A 57 5.85 -7.81 -5.11
N ARG A 58 5.13 -6.69 -4.99
CA ARG A 58 4.00 -6.39 -5.87
C ARG A 58 4.41 -5.98 -7.26
N THR A 59 5.65 -5.58 -7.45
CA THR A 59 6.18 -5.13 -8.74
C THR A 59 7.20 -6.10 -9.34
N ALA A 60 7.24 -7.32 -8.86
CA ALA A 60 8.27 -8.30 -9.26
C ALA A 60 8.22 -8.71 -10.74
N GLY A 61 7.13 -8.42 -11.43
CA GLY A 61 7.08 -8.57 -12.88
C GLY A 61 6.91 -9.99 -13.42
N ASN A 62 6.97 -11.01 -12.59
CA ASN A 62 6.93 -12.40 -13.00
C ASN A 62 5.62 -13.10 -12.61
N GLY A 63 4.56 -12.34 -12.39
CA GLY A 63 3.27 -12.90 -12.02
C GLY A 63 2.13 -12.02 -12.46
N PRO A 64 0.90 -12.49 -12.28
CA PRO A 64 -0.26 -11.66 -12.54
C PRO A 64 -0.23 -10.42 -11.65
N GLU A 65 -0.93 -9.37 -12.07
CA GLU A 65 -1.10 -8.18 -11.23
C GLU A 65 -1.58 -8.60 -9.85
N PRO A 66 -1.16 -7.87 -8.77
CA PRO A 66 -1.66 -8.20 -7.44
C PRO A 66 -3.17 -8.22 -7.44
N VAL A 67 -3.74 -9.32 -6.96
CA VAL A 67 -5.18 -9.44 -6.85
C VAL A 67 -5.66 -8.40 -5.85
N PHE A 68 -6.71 -7.67 -6.22
CA PHE A 68 -7.30 -6.71 -5.30
C PHE A 68 -7.79 -7.47 -4.06
N SER A 69 -7.32 -7.07 -2.90
CA SER A 69 -7.78 -7.62 -1.63
C SER A 69 -7.96 -6.47 -0.66
N LEU A 70 -9.04 -6.49 0.07
CA LEU A 70 -9.48 -5.39 0.91
C LEU A 70 -9.74 -5.88 2.32
N VAL A 71 -9.33 -5.10 3.31
CA VAL A 71 -9.61 -5.38 4.71
C VAL A 71 -10.11 -4.11 5.39
N CYS A 72 -11.06 -4.26 6.31
CA CYS A 72 -11.54 -3.14 7.10
C CYS A 72 -10.49 -2.76 8.14
N ARG A 73 -10.28 -1.46 8.34
CA ARG A 73 -9.32 -0.94 9.32
C ARG A 73 -9.68 -1.30 10.75
N TYR A 74 -10.95 -1.53 11.03
CA TYR A 74 -11.42 -1.69 12.40
C TYR A 74 -11.88 -3.11 12.74
N CYS A 75 -12.43 -3.85 11.80
CA CYS A 75 -13.02 -5.15 12.09
C CYS A 75 -12.46 -6.29 11.24
N ASP A 76 -11.45 -6.05 10.42
CA ASP A 76 -10.80 -7.03 9.55
C ASP A 76 -11.75 -7.74 8.58
N ALA A 77 -12.93 -7.19 8.33
CA ALA A 77 -13.84 -7.69 7.31
C ALA A 77 -13.26 -7.46 5.92
N GLY A 78 -13.76 -8.17 4.91
CA GLY A 78 -13.31 -7.98 3.53
C GLY A 78 -13.21 -9.26 2.72
N GLU A 79 -13.52 -10.41 3.31
CA GLU A 79 -13.48 -11.67 2.59
C GLU A 79 -14.47 -11.66 1.42
N GLY A 80 -14.01 -12.16 0.27
CA GLY A 80 -14.87 -12.29 -0.89
C GLY A 80 -14.95 -11.10 -1.81
N ILE A 81 -14.28 -10.00 -1.46
CA ILE A 81 -14.26 -8.82 -2.33
C ILE A 81 -13.04 -8.91 -3.24
N GLU A 82 -13.27 -8.97 -4.54
CA GLU A 82 -12.22 -9.17 -5.53
C GLU A 82 -11.90 -7.92 -6.35
N THR A 83 -12.77 -6.90 -6.33
CA THR A 83 -12.56 -5.66 -7.07
C THR A 83 -12.96 -4.46 -6.23
N GLU A 84 -12.37 -3.29 -6.56
CA GLU A 84 -12.73 -2.04 -5.90
C GLU A 84 -14.18 -1.66 -6.20
N GLU A 85 -14.63 -1.90 -7.43
CA GLU A 85 -16.01 -1.61 -7.83
C GLU A 85 -17.01 -2.40 -6.99
N GLU A 86 -16.71 -3.67 -6.74
CA GLU A 86 -17.52 -4.52 -5.90
C GLU A 86 -17.59 -3.97 -4.47
N ALA A 87 -16.45 -3.53 -3.94
CA ALA A 87 -16.39 -2.95 -2.60
C ALA A 87 -17.25 -1.67 -2.52
N ILE A 88 -17.13 -0.79 -3.49
CA ILE A 88 -17.90 0.45 -3.52
C ILE A 88 -19.39 0.13 -3.62
N GLY A 89 -19.77 -0.86 -4.42
CA GLY A 89 -21.15 -1.31 -4.54
C GLY A 89 -21.72 -1.86 -3.24
N GLU A 90 -20.88 -2.42 -2.37
CA GLU A 90 -21.32 -2.94 -1.08
C GLU A 90 -21.38 -1.86 0.02
N GLY A 91 -20.86 -0.66 -0.27
CA GLY A 91 -20.91 0.45 0.68
C GLY A 91 -19.60 0.78 1.37
N TRP A 92 -18.49 0.21 0.91
CA TRP A 92 -17.17 0.53 1.46
C TRP A 92 -16.77 1.95 1.12
N THR A 93 -16.10 2.62 2.06
CA THR A 93 -15.59 3.98 1.89
C THR A 93 -14.12 4.05 2.32
N GLU A 94 -13.47 5.14 1.96
CA GLU A 94 -12.07 5.41 2.34
C GLU A 94 -11.13 4.28 1.94
N ILE A 95 -11.31 3.72 0.76
CA ILE A 95 -10.44 2.65 0.25
C ILE A 95 -9.10 3.24 -0.14
N GLU A 96 -8.03 2.76 0.48
CA GLU A 96 -6.67 3.23 0.27
C GLU A 96 -5.70 2.07 0.09
N LEU A 97 -4.60 2.35 -0.60
CA LEU A 97 -3.53 1.37 -0.77
C LEU A 97 -2.84 1.11 0.58
N ALA A 98 -2.71 -0.17 0.94
CA ALA A 98 -2.14 -0.59 2.22
C ALA A 98 -0.87 -1.38 2.00
N LEU A 99 0.27 -0.69 1.91
CA LEU A 99 1.56 -1.34 1.61
C LEU A 99 2.08 -2.17 2.77
N ALA A 100 1.73 -1.82 4.00
CA ALA A 100 2.27 -2.48 5.18
C ALA A 100 1.50 -3.73 5.62
N LEU A 101 0.33 -3.99 5.01
CA LEU A 101 -0.48 -5.13 5.40
C LEU A 101 -0.09 -6.39 4.62
N PRO A 102 0.26 -7.48 5.31
CA PRO A 102 0.65 -8.71 4.62
C PRO A 102 -0.54 -9.45 4.00
N GLN A 103 -1.74 -9.29 4.55
CA GLN A 103 -2.92 -10.04 4.14
C GLN A 103 -3.78 -9.34 3.09
N ALA A 104 -3.57 -8.04 2.86
CA ALA A 104 -4.39 -7.29 1.92
C ALA A 104 -3.58 -6.19 1.23
N ASN A 105 -3.99 -5.83 0.01
CA ASN A 105 -3.37 -4.75 -0.74
C ASN A 105 -4.01 -3.40 -0.45
N PHE A 106 -5.25 -3.40 0.04
CA PHE A 106 -6.03 -2.20 0.29
C PHE A 106 -6.71 -2.29 1.64
N CYS A 107 -7.00 -1.14 2.23
CA CYS A 107 -7.80 -1.04 3.44
C CYS A 107 -8.85 0.04 3.26
N GLY A 108 -9.93 -0.06 4.02
CA GLY A 108 -11.03 0.90 3.95
C GLY A 108 -11.96 0.74 5.14
N LEU A 109 -13.11 1.42 5.08
CA LEU A 109 -14.17 1.29 6.07
C LEU A 109 -15.27 0.42 5.49
N CYS A 110 -15.58 -0.69 6.14
CA CYS A 110 -16.70 -1.53 5.72
C CYS A 110 -18.02 -0.81 6.02
N PRO A 111 -19.14 -1.23 5.38
CA PRO A 111 -20.42 -0.58 5.58
C PRO A 111 -20.86 -0.52 7.04
N ASP A 112 -20.59 -1.56 7.80
CA ASP A 112 -20.97 -1.62 9.22
C ASP A 112 -20.18 -0.61 10.05
N CYS A 113 -18.87 -0.52 9.86
CA CYS A 113 -18.04 0.45 10.58
C CYS A 113 -18.33 1.87 10.15
N CYS A 114 -18.62 2.09 8.87
CA CYS A 114 -18.99 3.40 8.36
C CYS A 114 -20.29 3.90 9.00
N GLN A 115 -21.26 3.02 9.21
CA GLN A 115 -22.53 3.38 9.85
C GLN A 115 -22.36 3.66 11.34
N GLN A 116 -21.46 2.96 12.01
CA GLN A 116 -21.20 3.14 13.43
C GLN A 116 -20.48 4.45 13.75
N ASP A 117 -19.81 5.04 12.77
CA ASP A 117 -19.01 6.25 12.95
C ASP A 117 -19.88 7.53 12.86
N GLN A 118 -21.17 7.39 12.86
CA GLN A 118 -22.10 8.51 12.88
C GLN A 118 -22.65 8.72 14.31
#